data_bb75d931b08a43ad1830175ec84b21c7
#
_entry.id   bb75d931b08a43ad1830175ec84b21c7
#
_cell.length_a   1.000
_cell.length_b   1.000
_cell.length_c   1.000
_cell.angle_alpha   90.00
_cell.angle_beta   90.00
_cell.angle_gamma   90.00
#
_symmetry.space_group_name_H-M   'P 1'
#
loop_
_entity.id
_entity.type
_entity.pdbx_description
1 polymer ?
#
loop_
_entity_poly.entity_id
_entity_poly.type
_entity_poly.pdbx_seq_one_letter_code
_entity_poly.pdbx_strand_id
1 'polypeptide(L)'
;MTTAPGASRRAKLLVPGAAALAVLLFGVVVPIPRIVALRFGPPPTTAFLEARRARLRSEGRNARIDRRPVPLENVSPHLVTAVLVSEDARFFEHHGIDWGAVKAARARNRRFPKRRPLGASTITQQLAKNLFLSPSRSWFRKGREAAVATAMELLLPKRTILEHYLSGIEWGERVCGREAAARTYFGRPA
;
A
#
# COMPACT_ATOMS: atom_id res chain seq x y z
N MET A 1 -7.46 -17.71 -58.09
CA MET A 1 -6.86 -16.96 -56.94
C MET A 1 -7.99 -16.54 -56.05
N THR A 2 -8.28 -17.33 -55.01
CA THR A 2 -9.36 -17.08 -54.04
C THR A 2 -8.71 -16.63 -52.74
N THR A 3 -8.87 -15.34 -52.43
CA THR A 3 -8.39 -14.76 -51.14
C THR A 3 -9.36 -15.14 -50.03
N ALA A 4 -8.88 -15.79 -49.02
CA ALA A 4 -9.63 -16.22 -47.84
C ALA A 4 -10.04 -15.01 -46.95
N PRO A 5 -11.37 -14.72 -46.75
CA PRO A 5 -11.85 -13.56 -45.98
C PRO A 5 -12.02 -13.80 -44.49
N GLY A 6 -11.46 -14.89 -43.96
CA GLY A 6 -11.79 -15.30 -42.58
C GLY A 6 -10.90 -14.76 -41.46
N ALA A 7 -9.67 -14.34 -41.76
CA ALA A 7 -8.69 -13.96 -40.74
C ALA A 7 -8.92 -12.57 -40.08
N SER A 8 -9.47 -11.61 -40.85
CA SER A 8 -9.65 -10.22 -40.37
C SER A 8 -10.84 -10.02 -39.42
N ARG A 9 -11.91 -10.80 -39.55
CA ARG A 9 -13.08 -10.74 -38.64
C ARG A 9 -12.79 -11.33 -37.25
N ARG A 10 -12.02 -12.44 -37.19
CA ARG A 10 -11.66 -13.07 -35.92
C ARG A 10 -10.71 -12.18 -35.12
N ALA A 11 -9.74 -11.53 -35.78
CA ALA A 11 -8.84 -10.59 -35.13
C ALA A 11 -9.58 -9.36 -34.56
N LYS A 12 -10.60 -8.84 -35.27
CA LYS A 12 -11.42 -7.69 -34.81
C LYS A 12 -12.28 -7.98 -33.57
N LEU A 13 -12.61 -9.23 -33.30
CA LEU A 13 -13.36 -9.65 -32.09
C LEU A 13 -12.43 -10.10 -30.96
N LEU A 14 -11.24 -10.62 -31.25
CA LEU A 14 -10.27 -11.08 -30.23
C LEU A 14 -9.64 -9.92 -29.46
N VAL A 15 -9.37 -8.78 -30.10
CA VAL A 15 -8.76 -7.62 -29.46
C VAL A 15 -9.66 -7.00 -28.38
N PRO A 16 -10.95 -6.69 -28.64
CA PRO A 16 -11.84 -6.17 -27.59
C PRO A 16 -12.12 -7.19 -26.50
N GLY A 17 -12.20 -8.48 -26.81
CA GLY A 17 -12.33 -9.55 -25.81
C GLY A 17 -11.12 -9.66 -24.90
N ALA A 18 -9.92 -9.61 -25.45
CA ALA A 18 -8.68 -9.60 -24.66
C ALA A 18 -8.55 -8.33 -23.80
N ALA A 19 -8.93 -7.18 -24.35
CA ALA A 19 -8.95 -5.91 -23.61
C ALA A 19 -9.95 -5.95 -22.45
N ALA A 20 -11.16 -6.45 -22.66
CA ALA A 20 -12.18 -6.61 -21.63
C ALA A 20 -11.71 -7.58 -20.52
N LEU A 21 -11.10 -8.70 -20.91
CA LEU A 21 -10.52 -9.64 -19.95
C LEU A 21 -9.38 -9.00 -19.15
N ALA A 22 -8.50 -8.23 -19.80
CA ALA A 22 -7.41 -7.52 -19.13
C ALA A 22 -7.95 -6.49 -18.13
N VAL A 23 -9.00 -5.74 -18.47
CA VAL A 23 -9.67 -4.79 -17.55
C VAL A 23 -10.32 -5.53 -16.38
N LEU A 24 -10.98 -6.66 -16.65
CA LEU A 24 -11.58 -7.49 -15.59
C LEU A 24 -10.50 -8.04 -14.64
N LEU A 25 -9.43 -8.60 -15.18
CA LEU A 25 -8.30 -9.09 -14.39
C LEU A 25 -7.61 -7.97 -13.60
N PHE A 26 -7.47 -6.79 -14.21
CA PHE A 26 -6.95 -5.60 -13.52
C PHE A 26 -7.86 -5.19 -12.36
N GLY A 27 -9.19 -5.19 -12.55
CA GLY A 27 -10.17 -4.90 -11.50
C GLY A 27 -10.14 -5.89 -10.33
N VAL A 28 -9.85 -7.18 -10.60
CA VAL A 28 -9.62 -8.19 -9.55
C VAL A 28 -8.31 -7.94 -8.79
N VAL A 29 -7.27 -7.49 -9.51
CA VAL A 29 -5.95 -7.22 -8.93
C VAL A 29 -5.95 -5.91 -8.13
N VAL A 30 -6.63 -4.87 -8.64
CA VAL A 30 -6.65 -3.51 -8.06
C VAL A 30 -8.07 -3.16 -7.59
N PRO A 31 -8.31 -3.01 -6.28
CA PRO A 31 -9.64 -2.78 -5.73
C PRO A 31 -10.07 -1.29 -5.86
N ILE A 32 -10.30 -0.82 -7.08
CA ILE A 32 -10.60 0.59 -7.39
C ILE A 32 -11.71 1.18 -6.52
N PRO A 33 -12.89 0.55 -6.34
CA PRO A 33 -13.95 1.14 -5.50
C PRO A 33 -13.51 1.37 -4.05
N ARG A 34 -12.71 0.43 -3.51
CA ARG A 34 -12.19 0.54 -2.14
C ARG A 34 -11.11 1.63 -2.02
N ILE A 35 -10.32 1.86 -3.08
CA ILE A 35 -9.36 2.97 -3.13
C ILE A 35 -10.11 4.30 -3.15
N VAL A 36 -11.12 4.44 -4.02
CA VAL A 36 -11.93 5.67 -4.10
C VAL A 36 -12.63 5.97 -2.77
N ALA A 37 -13.12 4.95 -2.07
CA ALA A 37 -13.77 5.11 -0.77
C ALA A 37 -12.84 5.75 0.30
N LEU A 38 -11.51 5.63 0.16
CA LEU A 38 -10.55 6.29 1.05
C LEU A 38 -10.59 7.83 0.98
N ARG A 39 -11.21 8.41 -0.04
CA ARG A 39 -11.46 9.86 -0.10
C ARG A 39 -12.44 10.34 0.97
N PHE A 40 -13.32 9.46 1.42
CA PHE A 40 -14.42 9.79 2.33
C PHE A 40 -14.12 9.40 3.79
N GLY A 41 -13.00 8.76 4.03
CA GLY A 41 -12.57 8.40 5.37
C GLY A 41 -11.76 7.11 5.46
N PRO A 42 -11.28 6.79 6.67
CA PRO A 42 -10.51 5.58 6.88
C PRO A 42 -11.41 4.34 6.76
N PRO A 43 -10.90 3.23 6.19
CA PRO A 43 -11.66 2.00 6.09
C PRO A 43 -11.91 1.43 7.50
N PRO A 44 -13.05 0.74 7.71
CA PRO A 44 -13.39 0.15 9.02
C PRO A 44 -12.37 -0.91 9.46
N THR A 45 -11.77 -1.59 8.48
CA THR A 45 -10.71 -2.58 8.71
C THR A 45 -9.70 -2.58 7.56
N THR A 46 -8.56 -3.25 7.76
CA THR A 46 -7.50 -3.42 6.75
C THR A 46 -7.11 -4.89 6.66
N ALA A 47 -6.53 -5.31 5.54
CA ALA A 47 -6.03 -6.68 5.38
C ALA A 47 -5.00 -7.06 6.47
N PHE A 48 -4.17 -6.09 6.85
CA PHE A 48 -3.21 -6.26 7.95
C PHE A 48 -3.90 -6.50 9.29
N LEU A 49 -4.90 -5.67 9.65
CA LEU A 49 -5.65 -5.82 10.90
C LEU A 49 -6.39 -7.15 10.98
N GLU A 50 -7.01 -7.60 9.88
CA GLU A 50 -7.69 -8.88 9.84
C GLU A 50 -6.71 -10.05 10.01
N ALA A 51 -5.58 -10.03 9.30
CA ALA A 51 -4.53 -11.04 9.45
C ALA A 51 -3.98 -11.05 10.90
N ARG A 52 -3.78 -9.88 11.50
CA ARG A 52 -3.31 -9.75 12.88
C ARG A 52 -4.33 -10.29 13.89
N ARG A 53 -5.61 -9.95 13.71
CA ARG A 53 -6.71 -10.49 14.54
C ARG A 53 -6.82 -12.00 14.44
N ALA A 54 -6.76 -12.54 13.21
CA ALA A 54 -6.79 -13.98 12.97
C ALA A 54 -5.65 -14.70 13.70
N ARG A 55 -4.44 -14.15 13.62
CA ARG A 55 -3.28 -14.68 14.33
C ARG A 55 -3.46 -14.64 15.86
N LEU A 56 -3.89 -13.52 16.42
CA LEU A 56 -4.11 -13.41 17.88
C LEU A 56 -5.17 -14.41 18.35
N ARG A 57 -6.24 -14.61 17.57
CA ARG A 57 -7.26 -15.64 17.88
C ARG A 57 -6.69 -17.06 17.85
N SER A 58 -5.86 -17.39 16.85
CA SER A 58 -5.24 -18.71 16.77
C SER A 58 -4.24 -18.98 17.91
N GLU A 59 -3.66 -17.92 18.48
CA GLU A 59 -2.79 -17.98 19.65
C GLU A 59 -3.59 -17.96 20.99
N GLY A 60 -4.92 -17.96 20.97
CA GLY A 60 -5.76 -17.84 22.18
C GLY A 60 -5.68 -16.49 22.86
N ARG A 61 -5.16 -15.46 22.18
CA ARG A 61 -4.94 -14.12 22.72
C ARG A 61 -6.08 -13.17 22.37
N ASN A 62 -6.26 -12.14 23.19
CA ASN A 62 -7.24 -11.08 22.91
C ASN A 62 -6.92 -10.40 21.57
N ALA A 63 -7.86 -10.48 20.63
CA ALA A 63 -7.74 -9.93 19.28
C ALA A 63 -8.13 -8.44 19.17
N ARG A 64 -8.37 -7.76 20.29
CA ARG A 64 -8.63 -6.32 20.29
C ARG A 64 -7.36 -5.56 19.91
N ILE A 65 -7.47 -4.72 18.88
CA ILE A 65 -6.40 -3.83 18.41
C ILE A 65 -6.89 -2.41 18.59
N ASP A 66 -6.14 -1.59 19.30
CA ASP A 66 -6.43 -0.16 19.44
C ASP A 66 -6.03 0.55 18.13
N ARG A 67 -6.99 1.22 17.52
CA ARG A 67 -6.81 2.01 16.31
C ARG A 67 -7.62 3.28 16.43
N ARG A 68 -6.94 4.42 16.40
CA ARG A 68 -7.54 5.75 16.52
C ARG A 68 -7.12 6.59 15.32
N PRO A 69 -7.93 6.61 14.24
CA PRO A 69 -7.67 7.52 13.12
C PRO A 69 -7.83 8.96 13.61
N VAL A 70 -6.92 9.81 13.19
CA VAL A 70 -6.91 11.24 13.51
C VAL A 70 -6.59 12.01 12.23
N PRO A 71 -7.30 13.11 11.93
CA PRO A 71 -7.01 13.95 10.78
C PRO A 71 -5.56 14.45 10.77
N LEU A 72 -4.98 14.64 9.57
CA LEU A 72 -3.57 14.99 9.43
C LEU A 72 -3.23 16.35 10.07
N GLU A 73 -4.17 17.29 10.08
CA GLU A 73 -4.04 18.61 10.73
C GLU A 73 -3.83 18.53 12.24
N ASN A 74 -4.28 17.45 12.85
CA ASN A 74 -4.14 17.21 14.29
C ASN A 74 -2.87 16.40 14.62
N VAL A 75 -1.94 16.26 13.67
CA VAL A 75 -0.65 15.56 13.85
C VAL A 75 0.46 16.56 13.98
N SER A 76 1.36 16.33 14.94
CA SER A 76 2.58 17.14 15.07
C SER A 76 3.36 17.18 13.75
N PRO A 77 3.70 18.37 13.22
CA PRO A 77 4.53 18.51 12.02
C PRO A 77 5.89 17.80 12.16
N HIS A 78 6.44 17.77 13.35
CA HIS A 78 7.69 17.06 13.63
C HIS A 78 7.58 15.55 13.42
N LEU A 79 6.45 14.95 13.83
CA LEU A 79 6.18 13.52 13.59
C LEU A 79 6.01 13.24 12.09
N VAL A 80 5.28 14.09 11.38
CA VAL A 80 5.12 13.98 9.93
C VAL A 80 6.49 14.02 9.24
N THR A 81 7.32 15.00 9.57
CA THR A 81 8.67 15.14 9.02
C THR A 81 9.55 13.93 9.34
N ALA A 82 9.54 13.46 10.59
CA ALA A 82 10.32 12.30 10.99
C ALA A 82 9.96 11.05 10.21
N VAL A 83 8.65 10.81 10.01
CA VAL A 83 8.16 9.67 9.21
C VAL A 83 8.56 9.80 7.75
N LEU A 84 8.38 10.96 7.15
CA LEU A 84 8.78 11.21 5.76
C LEU A 84 10.27 10.95 5.56
N VAL A 85 11.12 11.54 6.40
CA VAL A 85 12.59 11.38 6.28
C VAL A 85 13.03 9.94 6.48
N SER A 86 12.40 9.21 7.41
CA SER A 86 12.79 7.83 7.72
C SER A 86 12.28 6.80 6.72
N GLU A 87 11.08 6.99 6.17
CA GLU A 87 10.39 5.98 5.36
C GLU A 87 10.41 6.31 3.86
N ASP A 88 10.29 7.60 3.51
CA ASP A 88 10.12 8.03 2.12
C ASP A 88 10.41 9.53 1.97
N ALA A 89 11.68 9.91 2.03
CA ALA A 89 12.10 11.33 2.01
C ALA A 89 11.64 12.10 0.76
N ARG A 90 11.35 11.39 -0.34
CA ARG A 90 10.88 11.99 -1.60
C ARG A 90 9.40 11.69 -1.87
N PHE A 91 8.60 11.45 -0.84
CA PHE A 91 7.20 11.08 -0.96
C PHE A 91 6.39 11.97 -1.89
N PHE A 92 6.61 13.28 -1.86
CA PHE A 92 5.89 14.25 -2.69
C PHE A 92 6.39 14.37 -4.13
N GLU A 93 7.54 13.75 -4.47
CA GLU A 93 8.20 13.87 -5.78
C GLU A 93 7.88 12.71 -6.74
N HIS A 94 7.52 11.54 -6.21
CA HIS A 94 7.23 10.36 -7.02
C HIS A 94 5.74 10.00 -7.03
N HIS A 95 5.34 9.09 -7.95
CA HIS A 95 3.98 8.60 -8.12
C HIS A 95 3.85 7.12 -7.74
N GLY A 96 3.98 6.82 -6.45
CA GLY A 96 3.79 5.49 -5.85
C GLY A 96 5.05 4.64 -5.76
N ILE A 97 5.98 4.77 -6.71
CA ILE A 97 7.27 4.04 -6.70
C ILE A 97 8.40 5.05 -6.87
N ASP A 98 9.34 5.06 -5.93
CA ASP A 98 10.60 5.80 -6.07
C ASP A 98 11.64 4.95 -6.80
N TRP A 99 11.69 5.07 -8.12
CA TRP A 99 12.66 4.35 -8.94
C TRP A 99 14.12 4.72 -8.64
N GLY A 100 14.37 5.95 -8.19
CA GLY A 100 15.69 6.40 -7.74
C GLY A 100 16.13 5.64 -6.48
N ALA A 101 15.27 5.57 -5.47
CA ALA A 101 15.53 4.81 -4.26
C ALA A 101 15.71 3.31 -4.54
N VAL A 102 14.91 2.73 -5.45
CA VAL A 102 15.06 1.33 -5.89
C VAL A 102 16.46 1.09 -6.51
N LYS A 103 16.91 1.98 -7.39
CA LYS A 103 18.24 1.91 -8.02
C LYS A 103 19.35 2.01 -6.98
N ALA A 104 19.27 2.99 -6.08
CA ALA A 104 20.23 3.21 -5.01
C ALA A 104 20.29 2.03 -4.03
N ALA A 105 19.15 1.50 -3.59
CA ALA A 105 19.08 0.35 -2.73
C ALA A 105 19.69 -0.91 -3.38
N ARG A 106 19.39 -1.15 -4.65
CA ARG A 106 20.01 -2.27 -5.40
C ARG A 106 21.52 -2.15 -5.50
N ALA A 107 22.03 -0.97 -5.84
CA ALA A 107 23.48 -0.71 -5.93
C ALA A 107 24.17 -0.94 -4.58
N ARG A 108 23.61 -0.39 -3.49
CA ARG A 108 24.12 -0.58 -2.13
C ARG A 108 24.09 -2.06 -1.71
N ASN A 109 23.00 -2.77 -1.97
CA ASN A 109 22.86 -4.17 -1.56
C ASN A 109 23.85 -5.08 -2.32
N ARG A 110 24.16 -4.77 -3.59
CA ARG A 110 25.24 -5.46 -4.35
C ARG A 110 26.62 -5.16 -3.78
N ARG A 111 26.88 -3.90 -3.41
CA ARG A 111 28.18 -3.48 -2.87
C ARG A 111 28.45 -4.04 -1.45
N PHE A 112 27.40 -4.26 -0.66
CA PHE A 112 27.49 -4.71 0.73
C PHE A 112 26.58 -5.93 1.01
N PRO A 113 26.87 -7.10 0.38
CA PRO A 113 25.96 -8.27 0.41
C PRO A 113 25.82 -8.88 1.83
N LYS A 114 26.82 -8.67 2.70
CA LYS A 114 26.79 -9.16 4.10
C LYS A 114 26.03 -8.24 5.06
N ARG A 115 25.65 -7.03 4.64
CA ARG A 115 24.84 -6.13 5.46
C ARG A 115 23.35 -6.41 5.26
N ARG A 116 22.54 -6.05 6.25
CA ARG A 116 21.09 -6.11 6.12
C ARG A 116 20.66 -5.35 4.85
N PRO A 117 19.88 -5.98 3.95
CA PRO A 117 19.45 -5.34 2.73
C PRO A 117 18.66 -4.06 3.02
N LEU A 118 18.98 -3.00 2.29
CA LEU A 118 18.19 -1.77 2.29
C LEU A 118 16.92 -2.01 1.47
N GLY A 119 15.78 -1.67 2.04
CA GLY A 119 14.50 -1.60 1.34
C GLY A 119 14.34 -0.27 0.60
N ALA A 120 13.45 -0.25 -0.39
CA ALA A 120 13.09 0.95 -1.14
C ALA A 120 11.56 0.99 -1.38
N SER A 121 10.79 0.51 -0.42
CA SER A 121 9.32 0.59 -0.50
C SER A 121 8.87 1.94 0.00
N THR A 122 8.08 2.63 -0.81
CA THR A 122 7.51 3.93 -0.50
C THR A 122 6.38 3.85 0.54
N ILE A 123 6.01 4.98 1.12
CA ILE A 123 4.83 5.12 2.00
C ILE A 123 3.57 4.59 1.30
N THR A 124 3.36 4.93 0.02
CA THR A 124 2.19 4.45 -0.74
C THR A 124 2.20 2.94 -0.93
N GLN A 125 3.35 2.32 -1.21
CA GLN A 125 3.47 0.86 -1.30
C GLN A 125 3.21 0.17 0.04
N GLN A 126 3.72 0.72 1.14
CA GLN A 126 3.47 0.21 2.48
C GLN A 126 1.98 0.30 2.84
N LEU A 127 1.34 1.43 2.54
CA LEU A 127 -0.10 1.61 2.75
C LEU A 127 -0.92 0.64 1.89
N ALA A 128 -0.61 0.50 0.60
CA ALA A 128 -1.27 -0.45 -0.31
C ALA A 128 -1.22 -1.88 0.23
N LYS A 129 -0.04 -2.30 0.71
CA LYS A 129 0.16 -3.60 1.36
C LYS A 129 -0.75 -3.74 2.59
N ASN A 130 -0.75 -2.78 3.48
CA ASN A 130 -1.48 -2.84 4.75
C ASN A 130 -3.00 -2.85 4.54
N LEU A 131 -3.50 -2.08 3.57
CA LEU A 131 -4.93 -1.96 3.31
C LEU A 131 -5.52 -3.17 2.57
N PHE A 132 -4.80 -3.71 1.58
CA PHE A 132 -5.42 -4.56 0.55
C PHE A 132 -4.75 -5.93 0.35
N LEU A 133 -3.54 -6.16 0.91
CA LEU A 133 -2.78 -7.35 0.58
C LEU A 133 -2.53 -8.25 1.79
N SER A 134 -2.44 -9.55 1.51
CA SER A 134 -2.07 -10.54 2.53
C SER A 134 -0.61 -10.37 2.98
N PRO A 135 -0.24 -10.85 4.17
CA PRO A 135 1.13 -10.78 4.68
C PRO A 135 2.10 -11.74 3.95
N SER A 136 1.63 -12.55 2.99
CA SER A 136 2.46 -13.50 2.25
C SER A 136 3.63 -12.81 1.53
N ARG A 137 4.76 -13.53 1.37
CA ARG A 137 5.93 -13.05 0.64
C ARG A 137 6.00 -13.74 -0.72
N SER A 138 5.56 -13.06 -1.79
CA SER A 138 5.67 -13.56 -3.15
C SER A 138 5.92 -12.40 -4.13
N TRP A 139 6.53 -12.70 -5.27
CA TRP A 139 6.74 -11.72 -6.33
C TRP A 139 5.42 -11.22 -6.93
N PHE A 140 4.42 -12.10 -7.05
CA PHE A 140 3.09 -11.73 -7.49
C PHE A 140 2.46 -10.69 -6.56
N ARG A 141 2.52 -10.92 -5.24
CA ARG A 141 2.05 -9.94 -4.26
C ARG A 141 2.81 -8.61 -4.39
N LYS A 142 4.13 -8.63 -4.64
CA LYS A 142 4.91 -7.40 -4.81
C LYS A 142 4.53 -6.65 -6.08
N GLY A 143 4.24 -7.34 -7.17
CA GLY A 143 3.70 -6.74 -8.40
C GLY A 143 2.32 -6.12 -8.15
N ARG A 144 1.43 -6.83 -7.43
CA ARG A 144 0.11 -6.31 -7.04
C ARG A 144 0.23 -5.08 -6.13
N GLU A 145 1.17 -5.07 -5.19
CA GLU A 145 1.47 -3.92 -4.33
C GLU A 145 1.83 -2.68 -5.16
N ALA A 146 2.70 -2.85 -6.16
CA ALA A 146 3.09 -1.76 -7.07
C ALA A 146 1.89 -1.23 -7.88
N ALA A 147 1.07 -2.12 -8.45
CA ALA A 147 -0.12 -1.74 -9.21
C ALA A 147 -1.15 -0.99 -8.34
N VAL A 148 -1.42 -1.48 -7.12
CA VAL A 148 -2.33 -0.82 -6.18
C VAL A 148 -1.77 0.53 -5.74
N ALA A 149 -0.46 0.64 -5.45
CA ALA A 149 0.17 1.90 -5.07
C ALA A 149 0.07 2.94 -6.20
N THR A 150 0.32 2.56 -7.44
CA THR A 150 0.15 3.45 -8.60
C THR A 150 -1.31 3.91 -8.75
N ALA A 151 -2.28 2.99 -8.62
CA ALA A 151 -3.69 3.36 -8.65
C ALA A 151 -4.09 4.31 -7.51
N MET A 152 -3.56 4.12 -6.31
CA MET A 152 -3.79 5.04 -5.20
C MET A 152 -3.27 6.44 -5.50
N GLU A 153 -2.08 6.58 -6.09
CA GLU A 153 -1.52 7.89 -6.47
C GLU A 153 -2.31 8.59 -7.57
N LEU A 154 -2.92 7.82 -8.48
CA LEU A 154 -3.79 8.39 -9.53
C LEU A 154 -5.15 8.85 -8.98
N LEU A 155 -5.64 8.19 -7.93
CA LEU A 155 -7.01 8.38 -7.44
C LEU A 155 -7.09 9.20 -6.15
N LEU A 156 -6.00 9.33 -5.39
CA LEU A 156 -5.99 9.98 -4.07
C LEU A 156 -4.95 11.11 -4.03
N PRO A 157 -5.26 12.23 -3.37
CA PRO A 157 -4.25 13.23 -3.04
C PRO A 157 -3.17 12.66 -2.11
N LYS A 158 -1.93 13.12 -2.25
CA LYS A 158 -0.80 12.76 -1.37
C LYS A 158 -1.12 12.92 0.12
N ARG A 159 -1.82 14.01 0.47
CA ARG A 159 -2.27 14.27 1.84
C ARG A 159 -3.15 13.14 2.39
N THR A 160 -4.10 12.66 1.60
CA THR A 160 -4.99 11.54 1.98
C THR A 160 -4.20 10.25 2.17
N ILE A 161 -3.25 9.95 1.27
CA ILE A 161 -2.37 8.78 1.39
C ILE A 161 -1.58 8.84 2.70
N LEU A 162 -0.95 9.97 3.00
CA LEU A 162 -0.15 10.17 4.20
C LEU A 162 -1.01 10.06 5.48
N GLU A 163 -2.21 10.63 5.47
CA GLU A 163 -3.14 10.55 6.59
C GLU A 163 -3.53 9.11 6.92
N HIS A 164 -3.91 8.33 5.90
CA HIS A 164 -4.22 6.91 6.09
C HIS A 164 -3.01 6.09 6.51
N TYR A 165 -1.82 6.41 6.00
CA TYR A 165 -0.58 5.76 6.40
C TYR A 165 -0.32 5.97 7.89
N LEU A 166 -0.30 7.21 8.35
CA LEU A 166 -0.06 7.56 9.75
C LEU A 166 -1.14 7.01 10.69
N SER A 167 -2.38 6.86 10.20
CA SER A 167 -3.48 6.28 10.95
C SER A 167 -3.47 4.76 11.01
N GLY A 168 -2.71 4.09 10.13
CA GLY A 168 -2.72 2.63 9.98
C GLY A 168 -1.39 1.93 10.25
N ILE A 169 -0.29 2.67 10.42
CA ILE A 169 1.03 2.06 10.67
C ILE A 169 1.06 1.37 12.04
N GLU A 170 1.69 0.19 12.11
CA GLU A 170 1.92 -0.54 13.35
C GLU A 170 3.13 0.03 14.09
N TRP A 171 2.92 0.49 15.31
CA TRP A 171 3.95 1.02 16.22
C TRP A 171 4.34 0.03 17.32
N GLY A 172 3.59 -1.05 17.45
CA GLY A 172 3.83 -2.09 18.44
C GLY A 172 2.74 -3.14 18.42
N GLU A 173 2.88 -4.16 19.26
CA GLU A 173 1.90 -5.22 19.32
C GLU A 173 0.53 -4.68 19.72
N ARG A 174 -0.46 -4.80 18.84
CA ARG A 174 -1.84 -4.28 18.99
C ARG A 174 -1.98 -2.75 19.04
N VAL A 175 -0.93 -2.01 18.69
CA VAL A 175 -0.93 -0.55 18.65
C VAL A 175 -0.81 -0.11 17.20
N CYS A 176 -1.93 0.33 16.59
CA CYS A 176 -1.99 0.75 15.20
C CYS A 176 -2.41 2.20 15.09
N GLY A 177 -1.62 2.96 14.32
CA GLY A 177 -1.78 4.39 14.15
C GLY A 177 -1.10 5.21 15.26
N ARG A 178 -0.73 6.42 14.89
CA ARG A 178 0.06 7.34 15.71
C ARG A 178 -0.62 7.73 17.03
N GLU A 179 -1.93 7.94 17.00
CA GLU A 179 -2.67 8.35 18.20
C GLU A 179 -2.66 7.24 19.26
N ALA A 180 -2.87 5.99 18.86
CA ALA A 180 -2.76 4.86 19.75
C ALA A 180 -1.33 4.74 20.30
N ALA A 181 -0.32 4.95 19.47
CA ALA A 181 1.08 4.92 19.87
C ALA A 181 1.42 6.03 20.87
N ALA A 182 1.01 7.28 20.59
CA ALA A 182 1.27 8.42 21.46
C ALA A 182 0.68 8.21 22.86
N ARG A 183 -0.57 7.75 22.93
CA ARG A 183 -1.22 7.44 24.22
C ARG A 183 -0.56 6.25 24.93
N THR A 184 -0.18 5.21 24.21
CA THR A 184 0.44 4.02 24.79
C THR A 184 1.83 4.29 25.34
N TYR A 185 2.67 5.03 24.60
CA TYR A 185 4.08 5.21 24.93
C TYR A 185 4.37 6.51 25.68
N PHE A 186 3.54 7.54 25.52
CA PHE A 186 3.78 8.88 26.08
C PHE A 186 2.64 9.39 26.97
N GLY A 187 1.52 8.68 27.09
CA GLY A 187 0.39 9.05 27.90
C GLY A 187 -0.38 10.29 27.43
N ARG A 188 -0.11 10.81 26.22
CA ARG A 188 -0.71 12.03 25.66
C ARG A 188 -1.06 11.85 24.18
N PRO A 189 -1.93 12.69 23.60
CA PRO A 189 -2.25 12.69 22.17
C PRO A 189 -1.02 12.94 21.29
N ALA A 190 -1.11 12.49 20.00
CA ALA A 190 -0.04 12.61 19.00
C ALA A 190 0.12 14.05 18.50
#